data_374053d9c6e3cd07acab07b465e390b1
#
_entry.id   374053d9c6e3cd07acab07b465e390b1
#
_cell.length_a   1.000
_cell.length_b   1.000
_cell.length_c   1.000
_cell.angle_alpha   90.00
_cell.angle_beta   90.00
_cell.angle_gamma   90.00
#
_symmetry.space_group_name_H-M   'P 1'
#
loop_
_entity.id
_entity.type
_entity.pdbx_description
1 polymer ?
#
loop_
_entity_poly.entity_id
_entity_poly.type
_entity_poly.pdbx_seq_one_letter_code
_entity_poly.pdbx_strand_id
1 'polypeptide(L)'
;MKNTLNVKMLYQFYHHAVKAELKKNGFSADIAKKINAEHRKIIERAKEIGKSKLLSSYIMTSYFIAMNRSTGKSAEENYILFRDGLCASKLFHKVIGDVEQYLDPKKMPGRLQWSADSHKRKYENDWVVDILPGTETYDLGYDYHVCGACKLCQDEGCPELAAYICRMDYVLAEIMHMKLVRTGTIAEGAPYCDFRYSRLSDAEHRKES
;
A
#
# COMPACT_ATOMS: atom_id res chain seq x y z
N MET A 1 15.35 -7.67 -6.68
CA MET A 1 14.18 -8.56 -6.89
C MET A 1 13.96 -8.85 -8.37
N LYS A 2 13.45 -10.04 -8.74
CA LYS A 2 13.19 -10.35 -10.17
C LYS A 2 11.93 -9.64 -10.68
N ASN A 3 12.01 -9.04 -11.87
CA ASN A 3 10.88 -8.40 -12.56
C ASN A 3 9.98 -9.47 -13.21
N THR A 4 9.26 -10.21 -12.39
CA THR A 4 8.36 -11.30 -12.77
C THR A 4 7.09 -10.78 -13.46
N LEU A 5 6.29 -11.70 -14.05
CA LEU A 5 5.00 -11.35 -14.64
C LEU A 5 4.08 -10.67 -13.62
N ASN A 6 4.01 -11.17 -12.37
CA ASN A 6 3.19 -10.57 -11.32
C ASN A 6 3.62 -9.13 -10.99
N VAL A 7 4.92 -8.87 -10.91
CA VAL A 7 5.45 -7.50 -10.71
C VAL A 7 5.01 -6.57 -11.83
N LYS A 8 5.12 -7.03 -13.08
CA LYS A 8 4.69 -6.25 -14.27
C LYS A 8 3.18 -5.99 -14.26
N MET A 9 2.38 -7.00 -13.91
CA MET A 9 0.92 -6.85 -13.82
C MET A 9 0.51 -5.85 -12.73
N LEU A 10 1.11 -5.91 -11.55
CA LEU A 10 0.87 -4.96 -10.47
C LEU A 10 1.30 -3.55 -10.84
N TYR A 11 2.46 -3.39 -11.48
CA TYR A 11 2.87 -2.09 -12.02
C TYR A 11 1.81 -1.52 -12.98
N GLN A 12 1.36 -2.32 -13.96
CA GLN A 12 0.36 -1.88 -14.93
C GLN A 12 -0.98 -1.55 -14.27
N PHE A 13 -1.34 -2.27 -13.23
CA PHE A 13 -2.55 -2.02 -12.46
C PHE A 13 -2.51 -0.63 -11.80
N TYR A 14 -1.43 -0.28 -11.08
CA TYR A 14 -1.27 1.05 -10.50
C TYR A 14 -1.14 2.15 -11.56
N HIS A 15 -0.37 1.89 -12.61
CA HIS A 15 -0.24 2.85 -13.70
C HIS A 15 -1.58 3.13 -14.39
N HIS A 16 -2.40 2.09 -14.62
CA HIS A 16 -3.73 2.25 -15.20
C HIS A 16 -4.64 3.14 -14.33
N ALA A 17 -4.58 2.98 -13.03
CA ALA A 17 -5.37 3.81 -12.11
C ALA A 17 -4.95 5.29 -12.15
N VAL A 18 -3.65 5.57 -12.24
CA VAL A 18 -3.09 6.93 -12.11
C VAL A 18 -2.95 7.68 -13.44
N LYS A 19 -2.91 6.98 -14.59
CA LYS A 19 -2.60 7.59 -15.89
C LYS A 19 -3.55 8.72 -16.31
N ALA A 20 -4.84 8.63 -15.96
CA ALA A 20 -5.83 9.64 -16.29
C ALA A 20 -5.55 10.94 -15.54
N GLU A 21 -5.17 10.83 -14.26
CA GLU A 21 -4.84 11.96 -13.41
C GLU A 21 -3.52 12.61 -13.84
N LEU A 22 -2.52 11.83 -14.24
CA LEU A 22 -1.28 12.35 -14.84
C LEU A 22 -1.59 13.18 -16.08
N LYS A 23 -2.45 12.67 -16.98
CA LYS A 23 -2.85 13.42 -18.20
C LYS A 23 -3.59 14.72 -17.86
N LYS A 24 -4.54 14.69 -16.93
CA LYS A 24 -5.30 15.85 -16.45
C LYS A 24 -4.38 16.95 -15.90
N ASN A 25 -3.27 16.54 -15.26
CA ASN A 25 -2.26 17.45 -14.71
C ASN A 25 -1.14 17.82 -15.70
N GLY A 26 -1.40 17.69 -17.01
CA GLY A 26 -0.55 18.20 -18.07
C GLY A 26 0.65 17.35 -18.45
N PHE A 27 0.78 16.11 -17.92
CA PHE A 27 1.87 15.23 -18.31
C PHE A 27 1.62 14.60 -19.68
N SER A 28 2.66 14.60 -20.51
CA SER A 28 2.65 13.91 -21.81
C SER A 28 2.71 12.39 -21.63
N ALA A 29 2.45 11.64 -22.71
CA ALA A 29 2.55 10.17 -22.70
C ALA A 29 3.97 9.66 -22.35
N ASP A 30 5.02 10.49 -22.53
CA ASP A 30 6.38 10.10 -22.19
C ASP A 30 6.65 9.96 -20.69
N ILE A 31 5.80 10.58 -19.83
CA ILE A 31 5.91 10.37 -18.38
C ILE A 31 5.74 8.90 -18.00
N ALA A 32 4.86 8.18 -18.69
CA ALA A 32 4.64 6.75 -18.46
C ALA A 32 5.90 5.93 -18.74
N LYS A 33 6.65 6.27 -19.80
CA LYS A 33 7.92 5.62 -20.12
C LYS A 33 8.98 5.90 -19.05
N LYS A 34 9.08 7.14 -18.57
CA LYS A 34 10.02 7.54 -17.51
C LYS A 34 9.72 6.81 -16.21
N ILE A 35 8.46 6.81 -15.76
CA ILE A 35 8.03 6.09 -14.54
C ILE A 35 8.33 4.59 -14.67
N ASN A 36 8.03 3.97 -15.82
CA ASN A 36 8.31 2.55 -16.04
C ASN A 36 9.82 2.24 -16.01
N ALA A 37 10.62 3.06 -16.64
CA ALA A 37 12.07 2.88 -16.66
C ALA A 37 12.66 2.98 -15.25
N GLU A 38 12.21 3.96 -14.46
CA GLU A 38 12.67 4.14 -13.09
C GLU A 38 12.17 3.02 -12.17
N HIS A 39 10.89 2.64 -12.28
CA HIS A 39 10.34 1.49 -11.53
C HIS A 39 11.14 0.20 -11.79
N ARG A 40 11.51 -0.08 -13.05
CA ARG A 40 12.32 -1.26 -13.38
C ARG A 40 13.67 -1.23 -12.68
N LYS A 41 14.37 -0.08 -12.67
CA LYS A 41 15.64 0.08 -11.95
C LYS A 41 15.48 -0.16 -10.45
N ILE A 42 14.40 0.35 -9.83
CA ILE A 42 14.10 0.12 -8.42
C ILE A 42 13.92 -1.38 -8.18
N ILE A 43 13.10 -2.05 -8.97
CA ILE A 43 12.85 -3.50 -8.83
C ILE A 43 14.12 -4.33 -9.03
N GLU A 44 14.98 -3.97 -9.96
CA GLU A 44 16.27 -4.65 -10.20
C GLU A 44 17.19 -4.59 -8.97
N ARG A 45 17.22 -3.44 -8.27
CA ARG A 45 18.01 -3.25 -7.04
C ARG A 45 17.35 -3.79 -5.78
N ALA A 46 16.03 -3.82 -5.76
CA ALA A 46 15.25 -4.18 -4.59
C ALA A 46 15.61 -5.58 -4.06
N LYS A 47 15.74 -5.70 -2.75
CA LYS A 47 15.93 -6.99 -2.07
C LYS A 47 14.71 -7.89 -2.27
N GLU A 48 14.96 -9.20 -2.24
CA GLU A 48 13.88 -10.19 -2.35
C GLU A 48 12.98 -10.16 -1.11
N ILE A 49 11.67 -10.23 -1.35
CA ILE A 49 10.64 -10.40 -0.31
C ILE A 49 9.91 -11.75 -0.43
N GLY A 50 10.38 -12.62 -1.31
CA GLY A 50 9.81 -13.94 -1.55
C GLY A 50 8.36 -13.91 -2.03
N LYS A 51 7.56 -14.84 -1.53
CA LYS A 51 6.11 -14.91 -1.79
C LYS A 51 5.33 -14.08 -0.76
N SER A 52 5.71 -12.81 -0.61
CA SER A 52 5.07 -11.89 0.34
C SER A 52 3.57 -11.74 0.08
N LYS A 53 2.79 -11.72 1.15
CA LYS A 53 1.35 -11.35 1.10
C LYS A 53 1.15 -9.88 0.73
N LEU A 54 2.17 -9.05 0.93
CA LEU A 54 2.15 -7.61 0.67
C LEU A 54 2.98 -7.22 -0.57
N LEU A 55 3.15 -8.15 -1.53
CA LEU A 55 3.80 -7.84 -2.81
C LEU A 55 3.15 -6.63 -3.50
N SER A 56 1.82 -6.52 -3.46
CA SER A 56 1.09 -5.38 -4.04
C SER A 56 1.51 -4.05 -3.41
N SER A 57 1.60 -3.99 -2.07
CA SER A 57 2.06 -2.80 -1.34
C SER A 57 3.52 -2.46 -1.66
N TYR A 58 4.38 -3.47 -1.81
CA TYR A 58 5.77 -3.26 -2.22
C TYR A 58 5.89 -2.65 -3.61
N ILE A 59 5.09 -3.14 -4.58
CA ILE A 59 5.05 -2.60 -5.95
C ILE A 59 4.40 -1.21 -5.98
N MET A 60 3.36 -0.97 -5.17
CA MET A 60 2.78 0.35 -4.98
C MET A 60 3.85 1.36 -4.52
N THR A 61 4.64 0.99 -3.51
CA THR A 61 5.74 1.82 -2.99
C THR A 61 6.77 2.10 -4.09
N SER A 62 7.22 1.08 -4.82
CA SER A 62 8.20 1.27 -5.90
C SER A 62 7.65 2.12 -7.04
N TYR A 63 6.35 2.00 -7.36
CA TYR A 63 5.69 2.87 -8.34
C TYR A 63 5.66 4.33 -7.86
N PHE A 64 5.31 4.57 -6.60
CA PHE A 64 5.26 5.90 -6.01
C PHE A 64 6.65 6.57 -6.00
N ILE A 65 7.70 5.84 -5.61
CA ILE A 65 9.09 6.33 -5.69
C ILE A 65 9.46 6.68 -7.14
N ALA A 66 9.16 5.80 -8.10
CA ALA A 66 9.43 6.04 -9.52
C ALA A 66 8.69 7.27 -10.05
N MET A 67 7.43 7.46 -9.64
CA MET A 67 6.63 8.63 -9.98
C MET A 67 7.26 9.92 -9.43
N ASN A 68 7.65 9.95 -8.16
CA ASN A 68 8.32 11.09 -7.54
C ASN A 68 9.59 11.50 -8.27
N ARG A 69 10.43 10.54 -8.66
CA ARG A 69 11.68 10.79 -9.41
C ARG A 69 11.44 11.25 -10.85
N SER A 70 10.27 10.97 -11.42
CA SER A 70 10.00 11.19 -12.85
C SER A 70 9.23 12.46 -13.14
N THR A 71 8.39 12.93 -12.22
CA THR A 71 7.43 14.03 -12.46
C THR A 71 8.01 15.41 -12.24
N GLY A 72 9.07 15.54 -11.44
CA GLY A 72 9.60 16.84 -11.00
C GLY A 72 8.70 17.58 -10.01
N LYS A 73 7.62 16.96 -9.54
CA LYS A 73 6.71 17.51 -8.52
C LYS A 73 7.19 17.13 -7.11
N SER A 74 6.74 17.88 -6.13
CA SER A 74 6.94 17.56 -4.71
C SER A 74 6.30 16.22 -4.33
N ALA A 75 6.72 15.64 -3.21
CA ALA A 75 6.15 14.40 -2.69
C ALA A 75 4.65 14.55 -2.39
N GLU A 76 4.22 15.69 -1.84
CA GLU A 76 2.80 15.98 -1.57
C GLU A 76 1.98 16.07 -2.86
N GLU A 77 2.45 16.77 -3.88
CA GLU A 77 1.74 16.85 -5.18
C GLU A 77 1.62 15.46 -5.82
N ASN A 78 2.68 14.65 -5.77
CA ASN A 78 2.65 13.28 -6.27
C ASN A 78 1.72 12.39 -5.46
N TYR A 79 1.64 12.57 -4.13
CA TYR A 79 0.70 11.87 -3.28
C TYR A 79 -0.75 12.19 -3.69
N ILE A 80 -1.07 13.47 -3.89
CA ILE A 80 -2.41 13.90 -4.32
C ILE A 80 -2.77 13.27 -5.68
N LEU A 81 -1.87 13.34 -6.67
CA LEU A 81 -2.06 12.71 -7.97
C LEU A 81 -2.30 11.20 -7.86
N PHE A 82 -1.52 10.54 -7.02
CA PHE A 82 -1.61 9.08 -6.83
C PHE A 82 -2.92 8.70 -6.15
N ARG A 83 -3.26 9.37 -5.04
CA ARG A 83 -4.52 9.22 -4.32
C ARG A 83 -5.72 9.41 -5.24
N ASP A 84 -5.79 10.55 -5.93
CA ASP A 84 -6.92 10.90 -6.79
C ASP A 84 -7.08 9.92 -7.94
N GLY A 85 -5.97 9.43 -8.50
CA GLY A 85 -5.99 8.38 -9.50
C GLY A 85 -6.56 7.06 -8.98
N LEU A 86 -6.19 6.64 -7.78
CA LEU A 86 -6.74 5.42 -7.16
C LEU A 86 -8.23 5.59 -6.83
N CYS A 87 -8.60 6.72 -6.22
CA CYS A 87 -10.00 7.04 -5.89
C CYS A 87 -10.91 7.10 -7.12
N ALA A 88 -10.43 7.60 -8.27
CA ALA A 88 -11.20 7.70 -9.50
C ALA A 88 -11.28 6.36 -10.28
N SER A 89 -10.44 5.38 -9.96
CA SER A 89 -10.31 4.16 -10.75
C SER A 89 -11.33 3.08 -10.37
N LYS A 90 -12.40 2.94 -11.16
CA LYS A 90 -13.41 1.86 -10.97
C LYS A 90 -12.77 0.47 -10.97
N LEU A 91 -11.73 0.24 -11.79
CA LEU A 91 -11.01 -1.04 -11.80
C LEU A 91 -10.29 -1.28 -10.49
N PHE A 92 -9.68 -0.23 -9.92
CA PHE A 92 -9.00 -0.31 -8.64
C PHE A 92 -9.96 -0.71 -7.52
N HIS A 93 -11.11 -0.02 -7.41
CA HIS A 93 -12.16 -0.34 -6.43
C HIS A 93 -12.65 -1.79 -6.57
N LYS A 94 -12.93 -2.24 -7.79
CA LYS A 94 -13.36 -3.62 -8.04
C LYS A 94 -12.34 -4.67 -7.60
N VAL A 95 -11.04 -4.41 -7.77
CA VAL A 95 -9.97 -5.37 -7.47
C VAL A 95 -9.62 -5.37 -5.99
N ILE A 96 -9.66 -4.22 -5.33
CA ILE A 96 -9.32 -4.13 -3.90
C ILE A 96 -10.37 -4.82 -3.02
N GLY A 97 -11.62 -4.90 -3.50
CA GLY A 97 -12.74 -5.50 -2.78
C GLY A 97 -13.42 -4.53 -1.80
N ASP A 98 -14.18 -5.10 -0.90
CA ASP A 98 -14.98 -4.38 0.10
C ASP A 98 -14.71 -4.86 1.53
N VAL A 99 -15.37 -4.22 2.49
CA VAL A 99 -15.25 -4.50 3.91
C VAL A 99 -15.60 -5.95 4.26
N GLU A 100 -16.65 -6.53 3.63
CA GLU A 100 -17.08 -7.89 3.94
C GLU A 100 -16.05 -8.93 3.50
N GLN A 101 -15.45 -8.72 2.33
CA GLN A 101 -14.37 -9.55 1.86
C GLN A 101 -13.10 -9.36 2.70
N TYR A 102 -12.81 -8.12 3.12
CA TYR A 102 -11.61 -7.84 3.91
C TYR A 102 -11.75 -8.38 5.34
N LEU A 103 -12.87 -8.16 6.02
CA LEU A 103 -13.09 -8.58 7.41
C LEU A 103 -13.67 -9.99 7.55
N ASP A 104 -13.75 -10.80 6.47
CA ASP A 104 -14.26 -12.17 6.52
C ASP A 104 -13.51 -13.01 7.57
N PRO A 105 -14.20 -13.49 8.63
CA PRO A 105 -13.60 -14.28 9.70
C PRO A 105 -13.02 -15.61 9.22
N LYS A 106 -13.50 -16.16 8.08
CA LYS A 106 -12.95 -17.37 7.47
C LYS A 106 -11.50 -17.22 7.04
N LYS A 107 -11.02 -15.99 6.85
CA LYS A 107 -9.61 -15.69 6.51
C LYS A 107 -8.69 -15.70 7.73
N MET A 108 -9.23 -15.70 8.95
CA MET A 108 -8.43 -15.60 10.17
C MET A 108 -7.37 -16.70 10.32
N PRO A 109 -7.65 -17.99 10.09
CA PRO A 109 -6.61 -19.03 10.19
C PRO A 109 -5.42 -18.77 9.25
N GLY A 110 -5.68 -18.35 8.02
CA GLY A 110 -4.63 -18.02 7.05
C GLY A 110 -3.84 -16.76 7.42
N ARG A 111 -4.47 -15.80 8.10
CA ARG A 111 -3.80 -14.61 8.63
C ARG A 111 -2.89 -14.95 9.78
N LEU A 112 -3.37 -15.74 10.76
CA LEU A 112 -2.54 -16.19 11.90
C LEU A 112 -1.35 -17.03 11.43
N GLN A 113 -1.53 -17.89 10.42
CA GLN A 113 -0.42 -18.59 9.81
C GLN A 113 0.59 -17.64 9.16
N TRP A 114 0.12 -16.60 8.45
CA TRP A 114 1.01 -15.57 7.90
C TRP A 114 1.76 -14.81 9.00
N SER A 115 1.10 -14.44 10.10
CA SER A 115 1.75 -13.84 11.26
C SER A 115 2.91 -14.72 11.74
N ALA A 116 2.65 -15.98 12.05
CA ALA A 116 3.67 -16.93 12.50
C ALA A 116 4.83 -17.11 11.49
N ASP A 117 4.52 -17.14 10.19
CA ASP A 117 5.53 -17.27 9.15
C ASP A 117 6.37 -16.00 8.99
N SER A 118 5.78 -14.82 9.20
CA SER A 118 6.48 -13.52 9.11
C SER A 118 7.58 -13.39 10.14
N HIS A 119 7.37 -13.90 11.36
CA HIS A 119 8.36 -13.89 12.44
C HIS A 119 9.59 -14.77 12.17
N LYS A 120 9.53 -15.70 11.21
CA LYS A 120 10.70 -16.48 10.77
C LYS A 120 11.73 -15.62 10.01
N ARG A 121 11.37 -14.40 9.62
CA ARG A 121 12.24 -13.40 8.98
C ARG A 121 13.07 -13.96 7.83
N LYS A 122 12.46 -14.78 6.98
CA LYS A 122 13.15 -15.42 5.86
C LYS A 122 13.74 -14.42 4.86
N TYR A 123 13.10 -13.25 4.73
CA TYR A 123 13.53 -12.16 3.87
C TYR A 123 13.60 -10.86 4.68
N GLU A 124 14.73 -10.16 4.59
CA GLU A 124 15.00 -8.95 5.38
C GLU A 124 13.99 -7.83 5.13
N ASN A 125 13.58 -7.68 3.87
CA ASN A 125 12.66 -6.62 3.44
C ASN A 125 11.18 -7.05 3.41
N ASP A 126 10.84 -8.27 3.84
CA ASP A 126 9.45 -8.65 4.02
C ASP A 126 8.91 -8.13 5.36
N TRP A 127 7.60 -8.02 5.46
CA TRP A 127 6.92 -7.56 6.67
C TRP A 127 7.01 -8.59 7.80
N VAL A 128 7.06 -8.08 9.03
CA VAL A 128 6.82 -8.87 10.26
C VAL A 128 5.59 -8.29 10.93
N VAL A 129 4.60 -9.13 11.21
CA VAL A 129 3.28 -8.68 11.63
C VAL A 129 2.67 -9.61 12.66
N ASP A 130 2.05 -9.03 13.68
CA ASP A 130 1.09 -9.73 14.55
C ASP A 130 -0.32 -9.47 14.05
N ILE A 131 -1.10 -10.54 13.92
CA ILE A 131 -2.51 -10.48 13.58
C ILE A 131 -3.33 -10.59 14.85
N LEU A 132 -4.17 -9.60 15.08
CA LEU A 132 -5.01 -9.50 16.27
C LEU A 132 -6.47 -9.79 15.87
N PRO A 133 -7.07 -10.87 16.40
CA PRO A 133 -8.51 -11.10 16.26
C PRO A 133 -9.31 -9.92 16.79
N GLY A 134 -10.52 -9.74 16.25
CA GLY A 134 -11.43 -8.70 16.68
C GLY A 134 -11.73 -8.71 18.17
N THR A 135 -12.07 -7.53 18.69
CA THR A 135 -12.50 -7.28 20.06
C THR A 135 -13.80 -6.48 20.03
N GLU A 136 -14.24 -5.96 21.16
CA GLU A 136 -15.40 -5.04 21.23
C GLU A 136 -15.11 -3.67 20.54
N THR A 137 -13.84 -3.33 20.30
CA THR A 137 -13.43 -2.01 19.79
C THR A 137 -12.98 -2.00 18.33
N TYR A 138 -12.66 -3.16 17.76
CA TYR A 138 -12.29 -3.33 16.35
C TYR A 138 -12.56 -4.75 15.86
N ASP A 139 -12.74 -4.93 14.54
CA ASP A 139 -13.00 -6.24 13.93
C ASP A 139 -11.71 -7.00 13.61
N LEU A 140 -10.61 -6.30 13.32
CA LEU A 140 -9.33 -6.89 12.91
C LEU A 140 -8.19 -5.93 13.20
N GLY A 141 -7.11 -6.44 13.83
CA GLY A 141 -5.91 -5.68 14.09
C GLY A 141 -4.66 -6.25 13.39
N TYR A 142 -3.72 -5.36 13.10
CA TYR A 142 -2.37 -5.69 12.66
C TYR A 142 -1.37 -4.82 13.41
N ASP A 143 -0.35 -5.43 14.01
CA ASP A 143 0.82 -4.73 14.52
C ASP A 143 2.02 -5.08 13.65
N TYR A 144 2.44 -4.14 12.80
CA TYR A 144 3.59 -4.34 11.93
C TYR A 144 4.87 -3.92 12.64
N HIS A 145 5.75 -4.88 12.92
CA HIS A 145 7.06 -4.67 13.55
C HIS A 145 8.17 -4.40 12.53
N VAL A 146 8.00 -4.86 11.30
CA VAL A 146 8.86 -4.54 10.15
C VAL A 146 7.97 -4.18 8.98
N CYS A 147 8.29 -3.06 8.32
CA CYS A 147 7.56 -2.59 7.15
C CYS A 147 8.44 -2.66 5.91
N GLY A 148 8.06 -3.51 4.93
CA GLY A 148 8.78 -3.64 3.67
C GLY A 148 8.76 -2.36 2.82
N ALA A 149 7.70 -1.54 2.92
CA ALA A 149 7.63 -0.24 2.26
C ALA A 149 8.67 0.73 2.81
N CYS A 150 8.78 0.83 4.16
CA CYS A 150 9.82 1.65 4.79
C CYS A 150 11.23 1.17 4.41
N LYS A 151 11.46 -0.16 4.39
CA LYS A 151 12.74 -0.73 3.97
C LYS A 151 13.07 -0.37 2.53
N LEU A 152 12.11 -0.46 1.60
CA LEU A 152 12.33 -0.07 0.22
C LEU A 152 12.64 1.42 0.09
N CYS A 153 11.91 2.29 0.79
CA CYS A 153 12.19 3.73 0.78
C CYS A 153 13.59 4.05 1.34
N GLN A 154 14.02 3.35 2.40
CA GLN A 154 15.38 3.48 2.96
C GLN A 154 16.44 3.02 1.96
N ASP A 155 16.29 1.82 1.39
CA ASP A 155 17.23 1.26 0.39
C ASP A 155 17.36 2.16 -0.86
N GLU A 156 16.29 2.86 -1.23
CA GLU A 156 16.24 3.81 -2.34
C GLU A 156 16.66 5.25 -1.96
N GLY A 157 17.05 5.51 -0.70
CA GLY A 157 17.52 6.82 -0.25
C GLY A 157 16.43 7.91 -0.19
N CYS A 158 15.18 7.51 0.02
CA CYS A 158 14.02 8.42 0.13
C CYS A 158 13.08 8.01 1.28
N PRO A 159 13.61 7.87 2.54
CA PRO A 159 12.82 7.40 3.68
C PRO A 159 11.59 8.26 3.96
N GLU A 160 11.62 9.55 3.64
CA GLU A 160 10.51 10.48 3.80
C GLU A 160 9.27 10.11 2.98
N LEU A 161 9.43 9.37 1.87
CA LEU A 161 8.30 8.94 1.04
C LEU A 161 7.46 7.84 1.72
N ALA A 162 8.00 7.14 2.72
CA ALA A 162 7.26 6.10 3.43
C ALA A 162 6.02 6.65 4.15
N ALA A 163 6.08 7.87 4.70
CA ALA A 163 4.95 8.51 5.36
C ALA A 163 3.76 8.73 4.39
N TYR A 164 4.04 9.07 3.14
CA TYR A 164 2.99 9.22 2.11
C TYR A 164 2.35 7.89 1.73
N ILE A 165 3.14 6.80 1.69
CA ILE A 165 2.61 5.44 1.48
C ILE A 165 1.72 5.04 2.67
N CYS A 166 2.11 5.36 3.91
CA CYS A 166 1.29 5.11 5.09
C CYS A 166 -0.04 5.88 5.07
N ARG A 167 -0.08 7.08 4.48
CA ARG A 167 -1.34 7.84 4.30
C ARG A 167 -2.31 7.12 3.36
N MET A 168 -1.80 6.33 2.39
CA MET A 168 -2.64 5.56 1.49
C MET A 168 -3.46 4.48 2.19
N ASP A 169 -3.06 4.01 3.37
CA ASP A 169 -3.83 3.01 4.12
C ASP A 169 -5.22 3.54 4.52
N TYR A 170 -5.33 4.83 4.84
CA TYR A 170 -6.62 5.49 5.10
C TYR A 170 -7.48 5.58 3.84
N VAL A 171 -6.86 5.92 2.70
CA VAL A 171 -7.55 5.98 1.40
C VAL A 171 -8.08 4.60 1.01
N LEU A 172 -7.29 3.54 1.24
CA LEU A 172 -7.71 2.16 0.98
C LEU A 172 -8.86 1.74 1.89
N ALA A 173 -8.80 2.11 3.19
CA ALA A 173 -9.88 1.84 4.13
C ALA A 173 -11.18 2.54 3.72
N GLU A 174 -11.11 3.81 3.31
CA GLU A 174 -12.25 4.58 2.79
C GLU A 174 -12.86 3.93 1.54
N ILE A 175 -12.04 3.56 0.54
CA ILE A 175 -12.50 2.87 -0.68
C ILE A 175 -13.21 1.54 -0.34
N MET A 176 -12.76 0.83 0.67
CA MET A 176 -13.36 -0.43 1.13
C MET A 176 -14.51 -0.24 2.11
N HIS A 177 -14.93 1.00 2.41
CA HIS A 177 -15.94 1.35 3.40
C HIS A 177 -15.64 0.79 4.79
N MET A 178 -14.39 0.97 5.23
CA MET A 178 -13.91 0.57 6.55
C MET A 178 -13.39 1.77 7.33
N LYS A 179 -13.48 1.68 8.65
CA LYS A 179 -12.78 2.57 9.56
C LYS A 179 -11.38 2.01 9.86
N LEU A 180 -10.37 2.84 9.73
CA LEU A 180 -9.01 2.56 10.20
C LEU A 180 -8.66 3.51 11.34
N VAL A 181 -8.30 2.95 12.49
CA VAL A 181 -7.68 3.70 13.60
C VAL A 181 -6.23 3.23 13.74
N ARG A 182 -5.33 4.20 13.91
CA ARG A 182 -3.90 3.95 14.06
C ARG A 182 -3.30 5.09 14.88
N THR A 183 -2.47 4.77 15.89
CA THR A 183 -1.85 5.77 16.77
C THR A 183 -0.43 6.14 16.35
N GLY A 184 0.24 5.28 15.57
CA GLY A 184 1.58 5.55 15.07
C GLY A 184 2.02 4.66 13.92
N THR A 185 3.10 5.05 13.26
CA THR A 185 3.72 4.27 12.18
C THR A 185 5.24 4.23 12.32
N ILE A 186 5.85 3.15 11.82
CA ILE A 186 7.32 3.03 11.71
C ILE A 186 7.89 4.18 10.87
N ALA A 187 7.18 4.63 9.84
CA ALA A 187 7.59 5.76 9.00
C ALA A 187 7.66 7.09 9.76
N GLU A 188 6.91 7.22 10.85
CA GLU A 188 6.85 8.40 11.73
C GLU A 188 7.66 8.21 13.03
N GLY A 189 8.42 7.10 13.13
CA GLY A 189 9.31 6.82 14.25
C GLY A 189 8.68 6.00 15.38
N ALA A 190 7.45 5.51 15.24
CA ALA A 190 6.87 4.57 16.20
C ALA A 190 7.59 3.21 16.15
N PRO A 191 7.63 2.45 17.26
CA PRO A 191 8.27 1.14 17.31
C PRO A 191 7.58 0.10 16.43
N TYR A 192 6.30 0.28 16.13
CA TYR A 192 5.47 -0.55 15.24
C TYR A 192 4.30 0.27 14.70
N CYS A 193 3.61 -0.24 13.66
CA CYS A 193 2.38 0.36 13.16
C CYS A 193 1.18 -0.41 13.72
N ASP A 194 0.27 0.27 14.40
CA ASP A 194 -0.91 -0.30 15.06
C ASP A 194 -2.18 -0.07 14.24
N PHE A 195 -2.52 -1.01 13.38
CA PHE A 195 -3.72 -0.92 12.55
C PHE A 195 -4.91 -1.57 13.25
N ARG A 196 -6.03 -0.84 13.37
CA ARG A 196 -7.30 -1.36 13.90
C ARG A 196 -8.41 -1.04 12.90
N TYR A 197 -8.91 -2.08 12.26
CA TYR A 197 -9.95 -1.99 11.25
C TYR A 197 -11.30 -2.36 11.85
N SER A 198 -12.33 -1.59 11.49
CA SER A 198 -13.72 -1.84 11.88
C SER A 198 -14.67 -1.60 10.72
N ARG A 199 -15.82 -2.24 10.74
CA ARG A 199 -16.96 -1.81 9.94
C ARG A 199 -17.39 -0.43 10.35
N LEU A 200 -17.90 0.34 9.40
CA LEU A 200 -18.57 1.60 9.72
C LEU A 200 -19.86 1.31 10.46
N SER A 201 -20.19 2.11 11.47
CA SER A 201 -21.50 2.07 12.11
C SER A 201 -22.59 2.63 11.17
N ASP A 202 -23.86 2.28 11.41
CA ASP A 202 -25.00 2.81 10.64
C ASP A 202 -25.07 4.35 10.65
N ALA A 203 -24.55 4.99 11.70
CA ALA A 203 -24.49 6.45 11.81
C ALA A 203 -23.36 7.06 10.95
N GLU A 204 -22.26 6.34 10.77
CA GLU A 204 -21.13 6.73 9.90
C GLU A 204 -21.49 6.51 8.43
N HIS A 205 -22.14 5.41 8.06
CA HIS A 205 -22.65 5.16 6.70
C HIS A 205 -23.60 6.24 6.18
N ARG A 206 -24.43 6.83 7.05
CA ARG A 206 -25.37 7.90 6.66
C ARG A 206 -24.71 9.26 6.39
N LYS A 207 -23.45 9.45 6.73
CA LYS A 207 -22.71 10.69 6.46
C LYS A 207 -21.95 10.65 5.13
N GLU A 208 -21.76 9.47 4.56
CA GLU A 208 -21.04 9.24 3.29
C GLU A 208 -21.99 9.09 2.08
N SER A 209 -23.31 8.95 2.32
CA SER A 209 -24.36 8.88 1.30
C SER A 209 -25.01 10.26 1.06
#